data_e856781db7aad9f5aabdc6e39af1a6ff
#
_entry.id   e856781db7aad9f5aabdc6e39af1a6ff
#
_cell.length_a   1.000
_cell.length_b   1.000
_cell.length_c   1.000
_cell.angle_alpha   90.00
_cell.angle_beta   90.00
_cell.angle_gamma   90.00
#
_symmetry.space_group_name_H-M   'P 1'
#
loop_
_entity.id
_entity.type
_entity.pdbx_description
1 polymer ?
#
loop_
_entity_poly.entity_id
_entity_poly.type
_entity_poly.pdbx_seq_one_letter_code
_entity_poly.pdbx_strand_id
1 'polypeptide(L)'
;VETFGFHLVSLDIREESTKHTNAISEVLDLEGYGDYKALKEDERINMLVKLISSDKTINNIYEKLTDESKKVLDVFKVMNELRTEVSDRALGNYIISMTHDASHIFEVIALAKLHGLVNHDSDKYQSFIQVTPLFETIEDLDRIEEILENLFGNEIYRSLITQNDSRKLQEVMLGYSDSCKDGGILSSSWN
;
A
#
# COMPACT_ATOMS: atom_id res chain seq x y z
N VAL A 1 -18.98 15.25 -19.17
CA VAL A 1 -18.85 15.49 -17.71
C VAL A 1 -19.37 14.31 -16.91
N GLU A 2 -20.55 13.76 -17.24
CA GLU A 2 -21.10 12.60 -16.53
C GLU A 2 -20.21 11.34 -16.61
N THR A 3 -19.49 11.14 -17.74
CA THR A 3 -18.63 9.97 -17.94
C THR A 3 -17.24 10.15 -17.34
N PHE A 4 -16.62 11.31 -17.51
CA PHE A 4 -15.22 11.54 -17.16
C PHE A 4 -15.03 12.51 -15.98
N GLY A 5 -16.08 13.21 -15.54
CA GLY A 5 -15.98 14.24 -14.51
C GLY A 5 -15.08 15.41 -14.93
N PHE A 6 -14.66 16.20 -13.95
CA PHE A 6 -13.67 17.27 -14.18
C PHE A 6 -12.22 16.80 -14.04
N HIS A 7 -11.99 15.59 -13.54
CA HIS A 7 -10.67 14.96 -13.42
C HIS A 7 -10.28 14.16 -14.68
N LEU A 8 -11.13 14.08 -15.71
CA LEU A 8 -10.97 13.39 -16.98
C LEU A 8 -10.90 11.86 -16.86
N VAL A 9 -9.91 11.33 -16.15
CA VAL A 9 -9.69 9.90 -15.88
C VAL A 9 -9.13 9.73 -14.48
N SER A 10 -9.38 8.58 -13.86
CA SER A 10 -8.70 8.21 -12.63
C SER A 10 -7.22 7.90 -12.91
N LEU A 11 -6.33 8.40 -12.05
CA LEU A 11 -4.89 8.19 -12.16
C LEU A 11 -4.46 7.05 -11.25
N ASP A 12 -3.86 6.01 -11.84
CA ASP A 12 -3.13 5.00 -11.08
C ASP A 12 -1.75 5.53 -10.72
N ILE A 13 -1.33 5.21 -9.50
CA ILE A 13 0.00 5.54 -9.00
C ILE A 13 0.76 4.23 -8.86
N ARG A 14 2.01 4.20 -9.31
CA ARG A 14 2.88 3.02 -9.18
C ARG A 14 4.19 3.40 -8.52
N GLU A 15 4.59 2.63 -7.52
CA GLU A 15 5.89 2.77 -6.87
C GLU A 15 6.41 1.39 -6.43
N GLU A 16 7.72 1.28 -6.25
CA GLU A 16 8.39 0.05 -5.85
C GLU A 16 8.34 -0.17 -4.34
N SER A 17 8.13 -1.44 -3.92
CA SER A 17 8.01 -1.84 -2.51
C SER A 17 9.19 -1.41 -1.64
N THR A 18 10.43 -1.51 -2.14
CA THR A 18 11.65 -1.14 -1.39
C THR A 18 11.63 0.31 -0.93
N LYS A 19 11.04 1.21 -1.72
CA LYS A 19 10.93 2.63 -1.34
C LYS A 19 9.96 2.81 -0.18
N HIS A 20 8.86 2.08 -0.17
CA HIS A 20 7.90 2.11 0.96
C HIS A 20 8.54 1.56 2.22
N THR A 21 9.22 0.41 2.12
CA THR A 21 9.94 -0.21 3.25
C THR A 21 10.99 0.75 3.83
N ASN A 22 11.74 1.47 2.98
CA ASN A 22 12.72 2.44 3.44
C ASN A 22 12.06 3.61 4.17
N ALA A 23 11.02 4.19 3.57
CA ALA A 23 10.31 5.33 4.15
C ALA A 23 9.62 4.99 5.47
N ILE A 24 8.91 3.86 5.54
CA ILE A 24 8.24 3.46 6.77
C ILE A 24 9.23 3.05 7.86
N SER A 25 10.35 2.43 7.50
CA SER A 25 11.41 2.10 8.46
C SER A 25 11.97 3.35 9.12
N GLU A 26 12.24 4.41 8.35
CA GLU A 26 12.72 5.68 8.88
C GLU A 26 11.67 6.37 9.77
N VAL A 27 10.40 6.36 9.36
CA VAL A 27 9.29 6.86 10.18
C VAL A 27 9.21 6.14 11.53
N LEU A 28 9.27 4.81 11.51
CA LEU A 28 9.17 3.99 12.73
C LEU A 28 10.38 4.17 13.65
N ASP A 29 11.58 4.32 13.11
CA ASP A 29 12.80 4.60 13.88
C ASP A 29 12.72 5.97 14.58
N LEU A 30 12.32 7.03 13.86
CA LEU A 30 12.10 8.37 14.42
C LEU A 30 10.99 8.42 15.48
N GLU A 31 10.02 7.55 15.38
CA GLU A 31 8.94 7.37 16.38
C GLU A 31 9.34 6.47 17.57
N GLY A 32 10.56 5.91 17.54
CA GLY A 32 11.11 5.09 18.64
C GLY A 32 10.64 3.63 18.66
N TYR A 33 10.15 3.10 17.54
CA TYR A 33 9.73 1.69 17.44
C TYR A 33 10.89 0.71 17.21
N GLY A 34 12.09 1.21 16.85
CA GLY A 34 13.29 0.40 16.61
C GLY A 34 13.44 -0.07 15.15
N ASP A 35 14.37 -1.00 14.93
CA ASP A 35 14.75 -1.47 13.59
C ASP A 35 13.66 -2.36 12.95
N TYR A 36 12.80 -1.73 12.18
CA TYR A 36 11.72 -2.39 11.43
C TYR A 36 12.23 -3.44 10.44
N LYS A 37 13.37 -3.18 9.77
CA LYS A 37 13.90 -4.08 8.75
C LYS A 37 14.43 -5.40 9.30
N ALA A 38 14.85 -5.42 10.56
CA ALA A 38 15.31 -6.63 11.23
C ALA A 38 14.17 -7.56 11.69
N LEU A 39 12.92 -7.10 11.64
CA LEU A 39 11.76 -7.85 12.08
C LEU A 39 11.37 -8.93 11.06
N LYS A 40 10.79 -10.02 11.56
CA LYS A 40 10.11 -11.04 10.75
C LYS A 40 8.79 -10.51 10.21
N GLU A 41 8.27 -11.17 9.18
CA GLU A 41 7.05 -10.73 8.48
C GLU A 41 5.86 -10.49 9.43
N ASP A 42 5.54 -11.44 10.30
CA ASP A 42 4.44 -11.31 11.28
C ASP A 42 4.65 -10.12 12.23
N GLU A 43 5.90 -9.88 12.64
CA GLU A 43 6.25 -8.76 13.53
C GLU A 43 6.12 -7.41 12.80
N ARG A 44 6.51 -7.36 11.50
CA ARG A 44 6.31 -6.20 10.64
C ARG A 44 4.83 -5.86 10.52
N ILE A 45 4.00 -6.85 10.14
CA ILE A 45 2.55 -6.66 10.02
C ILE A 45 1.96 -6.16 11.34
N ASN A 46 2.29 -6.79 12.45
CA ASN A 46 1.79 -6.38 13.77
C ASN A 46 2.19 -4.94 14.14
N MET A 47 3.39 -4.51 13.79
CA MET A 47 3.86 -3.14 14.02
C MET A 47 3.10 -2.14 13.15
N LEU A 48 2.93 -2.45 11.85
CA LEU A 48 2.17 -1.61 10.92
C LEU A 48 0.70 -1.49 11.31
N VAL A 49 0.08 -2.59 11.72
CA VAL A 49 -1.29 -2.62 12.24
C VAL A 49 -1.45 -1.69 13.45
N LYS A 50 -0.50 -1.69 14.39
CA LYS A 50 -0.49 -0.76 15.52
C LYS A 50 -0.39 0.70 15.07
N LEU A 51 0.44 0.99 14.06
CA LEU A 51 0.55 2.34 13.50
C LEU A 51 -0.74 2.77 12.81
N ILE A 52 -1.35 1.90 12.00
CA ILE A 52 -2.62 2.13 11.30
C ILE A 52 -3.76 2.42 12.29
N SER A 53 -3.78 1.73 13.42
CA SER A 53 -4.79 1.90 14.48
C SER A 53 -4.52 3.07 15.44
N SER A 54 -3.39 3.77 15.29
CA SER A 54 -3.02 4.90 16.16
C SER A 54 -3.54 6.22 15.63
N ASP A 55 -3.57 7.27 16.48
CA ASP A 55 -3.90 8.65 16.06
C ASP A 55 -2.68 9.42 15.54
N LYS A 56 -1.55 8.74 15.27
CA LYS A 56 -0.33 9.38 14.82
C LYS A 56 -0.46 9.98 13.43
N THR A 57 0.19 11.12 13.22
CA THR A 57 0.30 11.84 11.96
C THR A 57 1.77 12.13 11.67
N ILE A 58 2.10 12.43 10.42
CA ILE A 58 3.48 12.67 9.96
C ILE A 58 4.06 14.01 10.45
N ASN A 59 3.24 14.97 10.86
CA ASN A 59 3.62 16.36 11.05
C ASN A 59 4.83 16.59 11.97
N ASN A 60 5.00 15.76 12.99
CA ASN A 60 6.04 15.95 14.00
C ASN A 60 7.43 15.45 13.57
N ILE A 61 7.50 14.58 12.57
CA ILE A 61 8.73 13.91 12.16
C ILE A 61 9.15 14.23 10.72
N TYR A 62 8.24 14.79 9.90
CA TYR A 62 8.47 15.02 8.48
C TYR A 62 9.79 15.76 8.18
N GLU A 63 10.10 16.82 8.93
CA GLU A 63 11.33 17.61 8.71
C GLU A 63 12.62 16.82 8.99
N LYS A 64 12.54 15.76 9.79
CA LYS A 64 13.70 14.93 10.16
C LYS A 64 13.98 13.80 9.15
N LEU A 65 13.04 13.56 8.23
CA LEU A 65 13.16 12.50 7.22
C LEU A 65 14.19 12.87 6.14
N THR A 66 14.78 11.84 5.55
CA THR A 66 15.62 11.98 4.35
C THR A 66 14.80 12.48 3.16
N ASP A 67 15.49 13.05 2.16
CA ASP A 67 14.84 13.54 0.94
C ASP A 67 14.18 12.41 0.14
N GLU A 68 14.75 11.21 0.18
CA GLU A 68 14.15 10.01 -0.44
C GLU A 68 12.82 9.64 0.22
N SER A 69 12.78 9.57 1.54
CA SER A 69 11.55 9.28 2.28
C SER A 69 10.50 10.37 2.12
N LYS A 70 10.91 11.65 2.12
CA LYS A 70 10.01 12.77 1.84
C LYS A 70 9.35 12.65 0.47
N LYS A 71 10.08 12.27 -0.58
CA LYS A 71 9.51 12.07 -1.92
C LYS A 71 8.42 11.01 -1.94
N VAL A 72 8.61 9.89 -1.22
CA VAL A 72 7.60 8.84 -1.09
C VAL A 72 6.37 9.37 -0.37
N LEU A 73 6.57 10.07 0.73
CA LEU A 73 5.50 10.62 1.57
C LEU A 73 4.72 11.74 0.86
N ASP A 74 5.41 12.57 0.07
CA ASP A 74 4.78 13.65 -0.70
C ASP A 74 3.79 13.11 -1.75
N VAL A 75 3.98 11.89 -2.26
CA VAL A 75 2.99 11.24 -3.13
C VAL A 75 1.65 11.11 -2.40
N PHE A 76 1.66 10.59 -1.16
CA PHE A 76 0.42 10.44 -0.37
C PHE A 76 -0.19 11.78 0.02
N LYS A 77 0.64 12.80 0.27
CA LYS A 77 0.18 14.16 0.50
C LYS A 77 -0.57 14.71 -0.72
N VAL A 78 0.04 14.62 -1.91
CA VAL A 78 -0.59 15.07 -3.17
C VAL A 78 -1.85 14.27 -3.47
N MET A 79 -1.87 12.95 -3.20
CA MET A 79 -3.08 12.14 -3.34
C MET A 79 -4.23 12.68 -2.47
N ASN A 80 -3.95 13.03 -1.20
CA ASN A 80 -4.98 13.57 -0.32
C ASN A 80 -5.46 14.96 -0.78
N GLU A 81 -4.56 15.81 -1.28
CA GLU A 81 -4.88 17.10 -1.89
C GLU A 81 -5.79 16.91 -3.13
N LEU A 82 -5.42 16.04 -4.06
CA LEU A 82 -6.23 15.73 -5.25
C LEU A 82 -7.63 15.23 -4.87
N ARG A 83 -7.71 14.34 -3.89
CA ARG A 83 -8.99 13.83 -3.39
C ARG A 83 -9.89 14.95 -2.87
N THR A 84 -9.34 15.85 -2.06
CA THR A 84 -10.11 16.91 -1.39
C THR A 84 -10.43 18.08 -2.29
N GLU A 85 -9.53 18.46 -3.19
CA GLU A 85 -9.66 19.66 -4.02
C GLU A 85 -10.29 19.37 -5.39
N VAL A 86 -10.12 18.16 -5.91
CA VAL A 86 -10.62 17.80 -7.24
C VAL A 86 -11.79 16.82 -7.15
N SER A 87 -11.56 15.60 -6.70
CA SER A 87 -12.60 14.56 -6.58
C SER A 87 -12.05 13.31 -5.89
N ASP A 88 -12.89 12.62 -5.10
CA ASP A 88 -12.59 11.27 -4.60
C ASP A 88 -12.37 10.24 -5.74
N ARG A 89 -12.85 10.53 -6.96
CA ARG A 89 -12.70 9.69 -8.15
C ARG A 89 -11.47 10.03 -8.99
N ALA A 90 -10.67 11.01 -8.60
CA ALA A 90 -9.44 11.37 -9.32
C ALA A 90 -8.35 10.31 -9.16
N LEU A 91 -8.40 9.54 -8.09
CA LEU A 91 -7.45 8.47 -7.78
C LEU A 91 -8.02 7.11 -8.20
N GLY A 92 -7.20 6.35 -8.90
CA GLY A 92 -7.42 4.93 -9.19
C GLY A 92 -6.68 4.04 -8.17
N ASN A 93 -5.98 3.02 -8.68
CA ASN A 93 -5.23 2.08 -7.86
C ASN A 93 -3.86 2.64 -7.46
N TYR A 94 -3.42 2.30 -6.25
CA TYR A 94 -2.04 2.41 -5.85
C TYR A 94 -1.34 1.07 -6.08
N ILE A 95 -0.52 0.98 -7.11
CA ILE A 95 0.13 -0.25 -7.56
C ILE A 95 1.50 -0.35 -6.90
N ILE A 96 1.75 -1.47 -6.21
CA ILE A 96 3.06 -1.77 -5.61
C ILE A 96 3.78 -2.75 -6.51
N SER A 97 4.83 -2.30 -7.21
CA SER A 97 5.71 -3.21 -7.96
C SER A 97 6.69 -3.92 -7.03
N MET A 98 7.15 -5.11 -7.45
CA MET A 98 8.02 -5.98 -6.67
C MET A 98 7.41 -6.31 -5.29
N THR A 99 6.17 -6.75 -5.30
CA THR A 99 5.49 -7.20 -4.07
C THR A 99 5.94 -8.61 -3.74
N HIS A 100 6.67 -8.77 -2.63
CA HIS A 100 7.19 -10.06 -2.18
C HIS A 100 6.49 -10.59 -0.93
N ASP A 101 5.91 -9.69 -0.12
CA ASP A 101 5.33 -10.04 1.17
C ASP A 101 4.06 -9.21 1.46
N ALA A 102 3.21 -9.71 2.35
CA ALA A 102 1.99 -9.03 2.76
C ALA A 102 2.28 -7.69 3.45
N SER A 103 3.39 -7.58 4.19
CA SER A 103 3.82 -6.34 4.85
C SER A 103 3.96 -5.17 3.88
N HIS A 104 4.34 -5.38 2.62
CA HIS A 104 4.46 -4.31 1.62
C HIS A 104 3.12 -3.58 1.39
N ILE A 105 2.01 -4.31 1.45
CA ILE A 105 0.67 -3.71 1.35
C ILE A 105 0.34 -2.90 2.61
N PHE A 106 0.63 -3.45 3.79
CA PHE A 106 0.45 -2.74 5.06
C PHE A 106 1.35 -1.51 5.20
N GLU A 107 2.57 -1.52 4.62
CA GLU A 107 3.46 -0.35 4.56
C GLU A 107 2.78 0.81 3.82
N VAL A 108 2.22 0.55 2.65
CA VAL A 108 1.49 1.57 1.88
C VAL A 108 0.25 2.07 2.64
N ILE A 109 -0.51 1.19 3.26
CA ILE A 109 -1.68 1.56 4.07
C ILE A 109 -1.25 2.43 5.27
N ALA A 110 -0.13 2.11 5.92
CA ALA A 110 0.39 2.89 7.03
C ALA A 110 0.87 4.28 6.59
N LEU A 111 1.58 4.39 5.47
CA LEU A 111 1.98 5.68 4.88
C LEU A 111 0.76 6.51 4.46
N ALA A 112 -0.24 5.89 3.86
CA ALA A 112 -1.49 6.52 3.50
C ALA A 112 -2.26 7.04 4.73
N LYS A 113 -2.26 6.27 5.82
CA LYS A 113 -2.88 6.66 7.10
C LYS A 113 -2.22 7.91 7.69
N LEU A 114 -0.91 8.01 7.63
CA LEU A 114 -0.17 9.19 8.14
C LEU A 114 -0.55 10.49 7.40
N HIS A 115 -1.13 10.39 6.21
CA HIS A 115 -1.56 11.50 5.36
C HIS A 115 -3.09 11.64 5.25
N GLY A 116 -3.86 10.91 6.07
CA GLY A 116 -5.32 11.04 6.11
C GLY A 116 -6.07 10.36 4.96
N LEU A 117 -5.40 9.49 4.19
CA LEU A 117 -6.02 8.66 3.15
C LEU A 117 -6.61 7.35 3.70
N VAL A 118 -6.26 7.01 4.92
CA VAL A 118 -6.87 5.93 5.70
C VAL A 118 -7.24 6.49 7.06
N ASN A 119 -8.50 6.37 7.42
CA ASN A 119 -9.04 6.85 8.68
C ASN A 119 -9.53 5.68 9.54
N HIS A 120 -9.48 5.88 10.84
CA HIS A 120 -10.03 4.96 11.83
C HIS A 120 -10.96 5.76 12.75
N ASP A 121 -12.21 5.35 12.85
CA ASP A 121 -13.18 5.91 13.80
C ASP A 121 -13.87 4.77 14.55
N SER A 122 -13.60 4.70 15.84
CA SER A 122 -14.10 3.67 16.77
C SER A 122 -13.67 2.26 16.33
N ASP A 123 -14.50 1.54 15.59
CA ASP A 123 -14.21 0.19 15.08
C ASP A 123 -14.26 0.10 13.55
N LYS A 124 -14.29 1.26 12.87
CA LYS A 124 -14.39 1.31 11.41
C LYS A 124 -13.17 1.94 10.78
N TYR A 125 -12.57 1.19 9.86
CA TYR A 125 -11.50 1.70 9.01
C TYR A 125 -12.11 2.15 7.68
N GLN A 126 -11.68 3.31 7.20
CA GLN A 126 -12.06 3.85 5.89
C GLN A 126 -10.79 4.12 5.09
N SER A 127 -10.71 3.56 3.90
CA SER A 127 -9.62 3.82 2.95
C SER A 127 -10.14 4.59 1.74
N PHE A 128 -9.41 5.61 1.34
CA PHE A 128 -9.62 6.38 0.11
C PHE A 128 -8.66 5.97 -1.01
N ILE A 129 -7.86 4.95 -0.77
CA ILE A 129 -6.99 4.33 -1.77
C ILE A 129 -7.31 2.85 -1.89
N GLN A 130 -7.14 2.31 -3.09
CA GLN A 130 -7.16 0.89 -3.35
C GLN A 130 -5.73 0.44 -3.66
N VAL A 131 -5.20 -0.46 -2.85
CA VAL A 131 -3.84 -0.95 -3.02
C VAL A 131 -3.87 -2.21 -3.86
N THR A 132 -3.10 -2.22 -4.95
CA THR A 132 -3.00 -3.35 -5.90
C THR A 132 -1.57 -3.89 -5.88
N PRO A 133 -1.31 -5.07 -5.29
CA PRO A 133 -0.01 -5.70 -5.38
C PRO A 133 0.26 -6.18 -6.81
N LEU A 134 1.49 -5.96 -7.29
CA LEU A 134 1.98 -6.49 -8.55
C LEU A 134 3.05 -7.54 -8.28
N PHE A 135 2.78 -8.77 -8.68
CA PHE A 135 3.68 -9.91 -8.60
C PHE A 135 4.39 -10.10 -9.94
N GLU A 136 5.71 -10.01 -9.93
CA GLU A 136 6.52 -9.88 -11.16
C GLU A 136 7.54 -11.01 -11.33
N THR A 137 8.00 -11.65 -10.25
CA THR A 137 8.95 -12.78 -10.31
C THR A 137 8.22 -14.12 -10.22
N ILE A 138 8.89 -15.19 -10.66
CA ILE A 138 8.34 -16.55 -10.52
C ILE A 138 8.15 -16.90 -9.04
N GLU A 139 9.10 -16.52 -8.19
CA GLU A 139 9.00 -16.74 -6.75
C GLU A 139 7.78 -16.03 -6.13
N ASP A 140 7.47 -14.81 -6.58
CA ASP A 140 6.28 -14.09 -6.13
C ASP A 140 4.99 -14.78 -6.56
N LEU A 141 4.96 -15.28 -7.82
CA LEU A 141 3.81 -16.01 -8.34
C LEU A 141 3.53 -17.29 -7.56
N ASP A 142 4.57 -18.02 -7.19
CA ASP A 142 4.46 -19.25 -6.37
C ASP A 142 3.91 -18.96 -4.96
N ARG A 143 4.09 -17.73 -4.45
CA ARG A 143 3.72 -17.33 -3.08
C ARG A 143 2.46 -16.49 -2.98
N ILE A 144 1.78 -16.19 -4.10
CA ILE A 144 0.56 -15.35 -4.11
C ILE A 144 -0.49 -15.85 -3.10
N GLU A 145 -0.76 -17.14 -3.07
CA GLU A 145 -1.76 -17.74 -2.17
C GLU A 145 -1.42 -17.44 -0.71
N GLU A 146 -0.18 -17.71 -0.28
CA GLU A 146 0.29 -17.42 1.07
C GLU A 146 0.15 -15.94 1.44
N ILE A 147 0.56 -15.05 0.53
CA ILE A 147 0.51 -13.60 0.75
C ILE A 147 -0.93 -13.14 0.90
N LEU A 148 -1.83 -13.60 0.03
CA LEU A 148 -3.25 -13.24 0.09
C LEU A 148 -3.95 -13.83 1.32
N GLU A 149 -3.59 -15.05 1.75
CA GLU A 149 -4.09 -15.63 2.99
C GLU A 149 -3.69 -14.79 4.21
N ASN A 150 -2.44 -14.34 4.27
CA ASN A 150 -1.94 -13.45 5.33
C ASN A 150 -2.70 -12.11 5.33
N LEU A 151 -2.95 -11.52 4.16
CA LEU A 151 -3.72 -10.30 4.04
C LEU A 151 -5.17 -10.48 4.51
N PHE A 152 -5.87 -11.48 3.97
CA PHE A 152 -7.28 -11.72 4.30
C PHE A 152 -7.47 -12.32 5.70
N GLY A 153 -6.43 -12.90 6.29
CA GLY A 153 -6.39 -13.31 7.69
C GLY A 153 -6.46 -12.13 8.65
N ASN A 154 -6.00 -10.94 8.23
CA ASN A 154 -5.98 -9.75 9.08
C ASN A 154 -7.34 -9.03 9.11
N GLU A 155 -7.88 -8.76 10.30
CA GLU A 155 -9.20 -8.14 10.48
C GLU A 155 -9.24 -6.69 9.98
N ILE A 156 -8.17 -5.92 10.19
CA ILE A 156 -8.08 -4.53 9.74
C ILE A 156 -8.10 -4.49 8.21
N TYR A 157 -7.31 -5.34 7.55
CA TYR A 157 -7.31 -5.42 6.10
C TYR A 157 -8.68 -5.78 5.54
N ARG A 158 -9.34 -6.78 6.11
CA ARG A 158 -10.72 -7.14 5.72
C ARG A 158 -11.70 -5.98 5.91
N SER A 159 -11.54 -5.20 6.97
CA SER A 159 -12.36 -4.01 7.20
C SER A 159 -12.15 -2.97 6.11
N LEU A 160 -10.90 -2.70 5.71
CA LEU A 160 -10.56 -1.73 4.68
C LEU A 160 -11.14 -2.08 3.30
N ILE A 161 -11.00 -3.34 2.86
CA ILE A 161 -11.52 -3.77 1.55
C ILE A 161 -13.05 -3.88 1.50
N THR A 162 -13.70 -4.03 2.66
CA THR A 162 -15.17 -4.20 2.74
C THR A 162 -15.91 -2.87 2.61
N GLN A 163 -15.28 -1.74 2.95
CA GLN A 163 -15.95 -0.44 3.02
C GLN A 163 -16.15 0.24 1.66
N ASN A 164 -15.26 -0.01 0.71
CA ASN A 164 -15.27 0.72 -0.56
C ASN A 164 -16.21 0.11 -1.62
N ASP A 165 -16.53 -1.17 -1.51
CA ASP A 165 -17.50 -1.85 -2.40
C ASP A 165 -18.18 -2.99 -1.66
N SER A 166 -19.49 -3.12 -1.85
CA SER A 166 -20.27 -4.28 -1.39
C SER A 166 -19.74 -5.63 -1.91
N ARG A 167 -18.89 -5.62 -2.93
CA ARG A 167 -18.29 -6.80 -3.56
C ARG A 167 -17.05 -7.34 -2.85
N LYS A 168 -16.45 -6.60 -1.90
CA LYS A 168 -15.19 -7.02 -1.23
C LYS A 168 -14.10 -7.41 -2.22
N LEU A 169 -13.81 -6.52 -3.16
CA LEU A 169 -12.91 -6.79 -4.27
C LEU A 169 -11.47 -6.41 -3.90
N GLN A 170 -10.53 -7.34 -4.09
CA GLN A 170 -9.10 -7.08 -4.12
C GLN A 170 -8.58 -7.29 -5.54
N GLU A 171 -8.05 -6.23 -6.14
CA GLU A 171 -7.33 -6.34 -7.41
C GLU A 171 -5.89 -6.78 -7.18
N VAL A 172 -5.43 -7.68 -8.04
CA VAL A 172 -4.06 -8.18 -8.09
C VAL A 172 -3.57 -8.02 -9.52
N MET A 173 -2.35 -7.53 -9.67
CA MET A 173 -1.69 -7.40 -10.98
C MET A 173 -0.62 -8.48 -11.12
N LEU A 174 -0.61 -9.15 -12.27
CA LEU A 174 0.39 -10.15 -12.62
C LEU A 174 1.31 -9.61 -13.71
N GLY A 175 2.62 -9.60 -13.44
CA GLY A 175 3.63 -9.08 -14.37
C GLY A 175 4.01 -10.09 -15.44
N TYR A 176 3.20 -10.25 -16.50
CA TYR A 176 3.46 -11.21 -17.57
C TYR A 176 4.83 -11.04 -18.23
N SER A 177 5.19 -9.82 -18.62
CA SER A 177 6.47 -9.54 -19.27
C SER A 177 7.67 -9.78 -18.35
N ASP A 178 7.53 -9.39 -17.09
CA ASP A 178 8.62 -9.45 -16.12
C ASP A 178 8.85 -10.87 -15.63
N SER A 179 7.80 -11.64 -15.34
CA SER A 179 7.91 -13.06 -15.00
C SER A 179 8.43 -13.91 -16.17
N CYS A 180 8.09 -13.54 -17.42
CA CYS A 180 8.68 -14.20 -18.59
C CYS A 180 10.17 -13.92 -18.75
N LYS A 181 10.65 -12.74 -18.35
CA LYS A 181 12.09 -12.42 -18.33
C LYS A 181 12.83 -13.14 -17.21
N ASP A 182 12.16 -13.29 -16.06
CA ASP A 182 12.70 -13.92 -14.86
C ASP A 182 12.87 -15.44 -15.06
N GLY A 183 11.79 -16.18 -15.37
CA GLY A 183 11.78 -17.63 -15.43
C GLY A 183 11.46 -18.27 -16.79
N GLY A 184 11.22 -17.46 -17.82
CA GLY A 184 10.81 -17.90 -19.15
C GLY A 184 9.31 -18.12 -19.28
N ILE A 185 8.83 -18.16 -20.53
CA ILE A 185 7.39 -18.19 -20.85
C ILE A 185 6.66 -19.42 -20.30
N LEU A 186 7.32 -20.57 -20.25
CA LEU A 186 6.68 -21.82 -19.73
C LEU A 186 6.43 -21.72 -18.24
N SER A 187 7.42 -21.26 -17.47
CA SER A 187 7.30 -21.08 -16.03
C SER A 187 6.27 -20.01 -15.68
N SER A 188 6.34 -18.87 -16.35
CA SER A 188 5.39 -17.77 -16.15
C SER A 188 3.93 -18.10 -16.50
N SER A 189 3.71 -19.07 -17.41
CA SER A 189 2.36 -19.48 -17.79
C SER A 189 1.82 -20.65 -16.98
N TRP A 190 2.70 -21.35 -16.26
CA TRP A 190 2.34 -22.48 -15.41
C TRP A 190 2.00 -22.04 -13.99
N ASN A 191 2.72 -21.08 -13.45
CA ASN A 191 2.52 -20.49 -12.12
C ASN A 191 1.53 -19.33 -12.16
#